data_3c2c8bfb2361364a614887a65da4605f
#
_entry.id   3c2c8bfb2361364a614887a65da4605f
#
_cell.length_a   1.000
_cell.length_b   1.000
_cell.length_c   1.000
_cell.angle_alpha   90.00
_cell.angle_beta   90.00
_cell.angle_gamma   90.00
#
_symmetry.space_group_name_H-M   'P 1'
#
loop_
_entity.id
_entity.type
_entity.pdbx_description
1 polymer ?
#
loop_
_entity_poly.entity_id
_entity_poly.type
_entity_poly.pdbx_seq_one_letter_code
_entity_poly.pdbx_strand_id
1 'polypeptide(L)'
;LVKISCFIYPTYSKEVEEELRKAGFDYAYSFGQKNLGSLKVLGKGKTGIVVXVEPYKVLKIRRTDAPKETLEIEARLQIKAGEEVAPRVYDYGKNFILMEYIHGRNLMKNERRETIIDLLERARILEKKLIEHKELSRPWKNVIVSYNRTYIIDYDSATIKEKPRNVTKLLSNYLNRRDLGVKYSKSEITFDQLLSQLF
;
A
#
# COMPACT_ATOMS: atom_id res chain seq x y z
N LEU A 1 18.33 -1.22 17.93
CA LEU A 1 17.09 -0.57 18.38
C LEU A 1 17.32 0.92 18.62
N VAL A 2 16.38 1.71 18.14
CA VAL A 2 16.45 3.17 18.23
C VAL A 2 15.15 3.66 18.86
N LYS A 3 15.24 4.67 19.70
CA LYS A 3 14.05 5.25 20.34
C LYS A 3 13.03 5.66 19.29
N ILE A 4 11.75 5.39 19.56
CA ILE A 4 10.70 5.68 18.59
C ILE A 4 10.65 7.16 18.22
N SER A 5 11.01 8.03 19.15
CA SER A 5 10.99 9.47 18.89
C SER A 5 11.90 9.88 17.73
N CYS A 6 12.95 9.09 17.47
CA CYS A 6 13.88 9.40 16.38
C CYS A 6 13.25 9.18 15.00
N PHE A 7 12.12 8.53 14.94
CA PHE A 7 11.41 8.28 13.67
C PHE A 7 10.23 9.22 13.46
N ILE A 8 10.03 10.17 14.38
CA ILE A 8 9.00 11.19 14.21
C ILE A 8 9.58 12.29 13.32
N TYR A 9 8.95 12.53 12.18
CA TYR A 9 9.58 13.25 11.09
C TYR A 9 8.56 14.11 10.35
N PRO A 10 8.91 15.26 9.80
CA PRO A 10 10.23 15.94 9.90
C PRO A 10 10.44 16.70 11.20
N THR A 11 9.37 17.03 11.91
CA THR A 11 9.45 17.80 13.15
C THR A 11 8.97 16.93 14.31
N TYR A 12 9.69 16.94 15.40
CA TYR A 12 9.29 16.20 16.59
C TYR A 12 7.91 16.64 17.07
N SER A 13 7.11 15.69 17.53
CA SER A 13 5.79 15.94 18.10
C SER A 13 5.63 15.09 19.35
N LYS A 14 5.41 15.76 20.47
CA LYS A 14 5.17 15.07 21.73
C LYS A 14 3.89 14.24 21.66
N GLU A 15 2.87 14.79 21.01
CA GLU A 15 1.59 14.08 20.86
C GLU A 15 1.78 12.75 20.13
N VAL A 16 2.55 12.76 19.05
CA VAL A 16 2.80 11.53 18.30
C VAL A 16 3.59 10.54 19.15
N GLU A 17 4.64 11.00 19.83
CA GLU A 17 5.42 10.10 20.67
C GLU A 17 4.56 9.46 21.76
N GLU A 18 3.73 10.26 22.43
CA GLU A 18 2.87 9.73 23.49
C GLU A 18 1.91 8.68 22.97
N GLU A 19 1.33 8.92 21.80
CA GLU A 19 0.43 7.95 21.21
C GLU A 19 1.16 6.64 20.89
N LEU A 20 2.36 6.74 20.32
CA LEU A 20 3.12 5.54 19.97
C LEU A 20 3.52 4.74 21.21
N ARG A 21 4.00 5.43 22.25
CA ARG A 21 4.39 4.74 23.49
C ARG A 21 3.20 4.11 24.18
N LYS A 22 2.06 4.80 24.17
CA LYS A 22 0.85 4.27 24.78
C LYS A 22 0.39 3.00 24.05
N ALA A 23 0.64 2.96 22.75
CA ALA A 23 0.32 1.77 21.95
C ALA A 23 1.36 0.66 22.09
N GLY A 24 2.42 0.90 22.86
CA GLY A 24 3.42 -0.12 23.12
C GLY A 24 4.71 0.01 22.32
N PHE A 25 4.88 1.12 21.59
CA PHE A 25 6.04 1.28 20.73
C PHE A 25 7.03 2.25 21.35
N ASP A 26 8.05 1.71 22.01
CA ASP A 26 9.14 2.52 22.58
C ASP A 26 10.34 2.60 21.67
N TYR A 27 10.52 1.59 20.81
CA TYR A 27 11.70 1.46 19.95
C TYR A 27 11.30 0.91 18.59
N ALA A 28 12.14 1.17 17.59
CA ALA A 28 12.04 0.55 16.29
C ALA A 28 13.45 0.31 15.77
N TYR A 29 13.56 -0.38 14.64
CA TYR A 29 14.86 -0.72 14.06
C TYR A 29 15.23 0.25 12.96
N SER A 30 16.50 0.66 12.94
CA SER A 30 17.04 1.38 11.79
C SER A 30 17.33 0.35 10.72
N PHE A 31 16.40 0.18 9.79
CA PHE A 31 16.45 -0.90 8.80
C PHE A 31 15.69 -0.50 7.56
N GLY A 32 16.26 -0.82 6.39
CA GLY A 32 15.61 -0.54 5.13
C GLY A 32 16.53 0.19 4.17
N GLN A 33 15.98 0.57 3.03
CA GLN A 33 16.77 1.18 1.97
C GLN A 33 16.56 2.67 1.82
N LYS A 34 15.68 3.26 2.61
CA LYS A 34 15.45 4.71 2.56
C LYS A 34 16.19 5.38 3.71
N ASN A 35 16.63 6.60 3.47
CA ASN A 35 17.34 7.35 4.49
C ASN A 35 16.42 8.28 5.26
N LEU A 36 16.61 8.34 6.57
CA LEU A 36 15.94 9.29 7.43
C LEU A 36 17.05 9.90 8.29
N GLY A 37 17.72 10.92 7.74
CA GLY A 37 18.95 11.40 8.34
C GLY A 37 19.98 10.29 8.35
N SER A 38 20.51 9.97 9.52
CA SER A 38 21.49 8.90 9.68
C SER A 38 20.82 7.52 9.83
N LEU A 39 19.49 7.50 9.97
CA LEU A 39 18.75 6.25 10.16
C LEU A 39 18.30 5.68 8.83
N LYS A 40 18.01 4.38 8.84
CA LYS A 40 17.40 3.70 7.69
C LYS A 40 15.95 3.35 8.01
N VAL A 41 15.09 3.47 7.00
CA VAL A 41 13.68 3.11 7.14
C VAL A 41 13.25 2.32 5.92
N LEU A 42 12.12 1.61 6.04
CA LEU A 42 11.59 0.81 4.93
C LEU A 42 10.84 1.66 3.93
N GLY A 43 10.17 2.70 4.39
CA GLY A 43 9.41 3.57 3.51
C GLY A 43 9.45 5.00 3.99
N LYS A 44 9.43 5.93 3.03
CA LYS A 44 9.42 7.35 3.33
C LYS A 44 8.55 8.01 2.27
N GLY A 45 7.30 8.20 2.59
CA GLY A 45 6.35 8.76 1.66
C GLY A 45 5.81 10.09 2.11
N LYS A 46 4.77 10.51 1.42
CA LYS A 46 4.16 11.82 1.66
C LYS A 46 3.42 11.85 3.01
N THR A 47 2.84 10.75 3.42
CA THR A 47 2.03 10.72 4.63
C THR A 47 2.73 10.08 5.82
N GLY A 48 3.70 9.23 5.60
CA GLY A 48 4.29 8.51 6.71
C GLY A 48 5.66 7.93 6.46
N ILE A 49 6.25 7.49 7.55
CA ILE A 49 7.54 6.79 7.58
C ILE A 49 7.24 5.36 8.02
N VAL A 50 7.82 4.37 7.35
CA VAL A 50 7.55 2.95 7.66
C VAL A 50 8.83 2.33 8.23
N VAL A 51 8.71 1.76 9.43
CA VAL A 51 9.86 1.21 10.16
C VAL A 51 9.62 -0.20 10.68
N UNK A 52 10.44 -1.19 10.87
CA UNK A 52 10.34 -2.29 11.19
C UNK A 52 10.16 -2.27 12.43
N VAL A 53 9.50 -2.89 13.13
CA VAL A 53 9.39 -3.08 14.60
C VAL A 53 9.56 -4.52 15.03
N GLU A 54 9.21 -5.48 14.19
CA GLU A 54 9.39 -6.92 14.42
C GLU A 54 9.71 -7.55 13.08
N PRO A 55 10.21 -8.81 13.08
CA PRO A 55 10.55 -9.45 11.79
C PRO A 55 9.41 -9.48 10.78
N TYR A 56 8.17 -9.56 11.24
CA TYR A 56 7.03 -9.64 10.34
C TYR A 56 6.03 -8.52 10.52
N LYS A 57 6.44 -7.45 11.20
CA LYS A 57 5.56 -6.29 11.41
C LYS A 57 6.28 -4.99 11.16
N VAL A 58 5.58 -4.08 10.52
CA VAL A 58 6.07 -2.72 10.30
C VAL A 58 5.09 -1.73 10.91
N LEU A 59 5.62 -0.59 11.24
CA LEU A 59 4.84 0.50 11.81
C LEU A 59 4.94 1.68 10.87
N LYS A 60 3.78 2.16 10.37
CA LYS A 60 3.72 3.41 9.63
C LYS A 60 3.42 4.52 10.62
N ILE A 61 4.30 5.51 10.67
CA ILE A 61 4.16 6.65 11.57
C ILE A 61 3.82 7.87 10.72
N ARG A 62 2.72 8.54 11.04
CA ARG A 62 2.30 9.71 10.27
C ARG A 62 3.35 10.81 10.35
N ARG A 63 3.69 11.37 9.22
CA ARG A 63 4.61 12.52 9.19
C ARG A 63 3.93 13.73 9.83
N THR A 64 4.71 14.51 10.56
CA THR A 64 4.16 15.69 11.21
C THR A 64 3.76 16.78 10.21
N ASP A 65 4.25 16.68 8.95
CA ASP A 65 3.84 17.58 7.88
C ASP A 65 2.88 16.94 6.90
N ALA A 66 2.28 15.80 7.23
CA ALA A 66 1.38 15.10 6.31
C ALA A 66 0.17 15.96 5.99
N PRO A 67 -0.34 15.88 4.75
CA PRO A 67 -1.52 16.66 4.38
C PRO A 67 -2.80 16.23 5.07
N LYS A 68 -2.85 15.00 5.56
CA LYS A 68 -4.01 14.49 6.29
C LYS A 68 -3.69 14.45 7.78
N GLU A 69 -4.69 14.76 8.58
CA GLU A 69 -4.49 14.86 10.02
C GLU A 69 -4.49 13.53 10.74
N THR A 70 -4.90 12.46 10.06
CA THR A 70 -5.00 11.16 10.70
C THR A 70 -4.73 10.05 9.69
N LEU A 71 -4.21 8.92 10.19
CA LEU A 71 -4.06 7.71 9.39
C LEU A 71 -5.24 6.76 9.55
N GLU A 72 -6.25 7.14 10.34
CA GLU A 72 -7.36 6.23 10.63
C GLU A 72 -8.15 5.85 9.39
N ILE A 73 -8.40 6.81 8.50
CA ILE A 73 -9.17 6.54 7.29
C ILE A 73 -8.40 5.60 6.38
N GLU A 74 -7.10 5.85 6.22
CA GLU A 74 -6.24 4.98 5.44
C GLU A 74 -6.26 3.55 5.99
N ALA A 75 -6.15 3.42 7.32
CA ALA A 75 -6.14 2.11 7.96
C ALA A 75 -7.45 1.37 7.72
N ARG A 76 -8.58 2.07 7.84
CA ARG A 76 -9.88 1.44 7.63
C ARG A 76 -10.06 0.96 6.20
N LEU A 77 -9.57 1.75 5.23
CA LEU A 77 -9.63 1.33 3.83
C LEU A 77 -8.75 0.11 3.58
N GLN A 78 -7.59 0.06 4.21
CA GLN A 78 -6.71 -1.11 4.08
C GLN A 78 -7.37 -2.34 4.69
N ILE A 79 -8.00 -2.19 5.83
CA ILE A 79 -8.74 -3.30 6.47
C ILE A 79 -9.87 -3.77 5.55
N LYS A 80 -10.60 -2.84 4.97
CA LYS A 80 -11.68 -3.17 4.04
C LYS A 80 -11.16 -3.91 2.82
N ALA A 81 -9.99 -3.52 2.32
CA ALA A 81 -9.36 -4.21 1.19
C ALA A 81 -9.11 -5.67 1.52
N GLY A 82 -8.67 -5.96 2.73
CA GLY A 82 -8.53 -7.32 3.20
C GLY A 82 -7.15 -7.91 2.99
N GLU A 83 -6.90 -9.00 3.70
CA GLU A 83 -5.57 -9.62 3.74
C GLU A 83 -5.19 -10.30 2.43
N GLU A 84 -6.16 -10.59 1.57
CA GLU A 84 -5.85 -11.14 0.26
C GLU A 84 -5.16 -10.13 -0.63
N VAL A 85 -5.41 -8.85 -0.39
CA VAL A 85 -4.97 -7.79 -1.29
C VAL A 85 -3.91 -6.92 -0.65
N ALA A 86 -4.03 -6.63 0.64
CA ALA A 86 -3.22 -5.64 1.34
C ALA A 86 -2.56 -6.25 2.57
N PRO A 87 -1.50 -5.63 3.09
CA PRO A 87 -0.93 -6.12 4.34
C PRO A 87 -1.96 -6.08 5.47
N ARG A 88 -1.96 -7.13 6.27
CA ARG A 88 -2.88 -7.21 7.40
C ARG A 88 -2.60 -6.07 8.38
N VAL A 89 -3.66 -5.41 8.86
CA VAL A 89 -3.55 -4.36 9.87
C VAL A 89 -3.78 -4.99 11.23
N TYR A 90 -2.85 -4.80 12.16
CA TYR A 90 -2.96 -5.34 13.52
C TYR A 90 -3.51 -4.32 14.49
N ASP A 91 -3.17 -3.04 14.28
CA ASP A 91 -3.60 -1.98 15.18
C ASP A 91 -3.41 -0.65 14.47
N TYR A 92 -4.14 0.37 14.87
CA TYR A 92 -3.95 1.68 14.28
C TYR A 92 -4.51 2.76 15.21
N GLY A 93 -4.08 3.99 14.96
CA GLY A 93 -4.59 5.14 15.66
C GLY A 93 -4.51 6.36 14.76
N LYS A 94 -4.56 7.52 15.36
CA LYS A 94 -4.48 8.76 14.60
C LYS A 94 -3.17 8.87 13.86
N ASN A 95 -2.06 8.47 14.50
CA ASN A 95 -0.72 8.74 13.97
C ASN A 95 0.06 7.48 13.62
N PHE A 96 -0.57 6.29 13.62
CA PHE A 96 0.17 5.09 13.28
C PHE A 96 -0.72 4.00 12.69
N ILE A 97 -0.09 3.10 11.94
CA ILE A 97 -0.70 1.84 11.51
C ILE A 97 0.34 0.75 11.73
N LEU A 98 -0.02 -0.26 12.54
CA LEU A 98 0.81 -1.45 12.70
C LEU A 98 0.30 -2.51 11.74
N MET A 99 1.18 -2.99 10.85
CA MET A 99 0.73 -3.91 9.82
C MET A 99 1.78 -4.94 9.48
N GLU A 100 1.35 -5.93 8.74
CA GLU A 100 2.20 -7.02 8.26
C GLU A 100 3.34 -6.48 7.41
N TYR A 101 4.54 -7.02 7.61
CA TYR A 101 5.68 -6.72 6.76
C TYR A 101 5.69 -7.72 5.62
N ILE A 102 5.52 -7.23 4.39
CA ILE A 102 5.56 -8.09 3.22
C ILE A 102 7.01 -8.13 2.72
N HIS A 103 7.59 -9.32 2.77
CA HIS A 103 8.95 -9.53 2.28
C HIS A 103 8.90 -9.75 0.78
N GLY A 104 9.22 -8.71 0.03
CA GLY A 104 9.14 -8.78 -1.41
C GLY A 104 9.87 -7.60 -2.04
N ARG A 105 9.55 -7.37 -3.29
CA ARG A 105 10.16 -6.30 -4.07
C ARG A 105 9.09 -5.49 -4.77
N ASN A 106 9.46 -4.33 -5.27
CA ASN A 106 8.53 -3.51 -6.03
C ASN A 106 8.20 -4.16 -7.38
N LEU A 107 7.04 -3.81 -7.91
CA LEU A 107 6.62 -4.26 -9.23
C LEU A 107 7.60 -3.80 -10.29
N MET A 108 7.97 -4.71 -11.18
CA MET A 108 8.86 -4.40 -12.29
C MET A 108 8.07 -4.20 -13.58
N LYS A 109 8.71 -3.55 -14.55
CA LYS A 109 8.07 -3.29 -15.83
C LYS A 109 7.66 -4.57 -16.54
N ASN A 110 8.55 -5.57 -16.51
CA ASN A 110 8.30 -6.85 -17.18
C ASN A 110 8.18 -7.94 -16.15
N GLU A 111 6.96 -8.21 -15.75
CA GLU A 111 6.67 -9.26 -14.78
C GLU A 111 6.26 -10.54 -15.49
N ARG A 112 6.39 -11.64 -14.79
CA ARG A 112 5.92 -12.92 -15.29
C ARG A 112 4.40 -12.91 -15.40
N ARG A 113 3.90 -13.74 -16.33
CA ARG A 113 2.47 -13.86 -16.57
C ARG A 113 1.69 -14.12 -15.28
N GLU A 114 2.19 -15.05 -14.45
CA GLU A 114 1.51 -15.40 -13.20
C GLU A 114 1.39 -14.21 -12.27
N THR A 115 2.42 -13.38 -12.22
CA THR A 115 2.40 -12.19 -11.35
C THR A 115 1.39 -11.17 -11.88
N ILE A 116 1.33 -10.98 -13.19
CA ILE A 116 0.39 -10.04 -13.78
C ILE A 116 -1.04 -10.50 -13.54
N ILE A 117 -1.31 -11.79 -13.71
CA ILE A 117 -2.64 -12.33 -13.44
C ILE A 117 -3.01 -12.11 -11.99
N ASP A 118 -2.07 -12.39 -11.07
CA ASP A 118 -2.35 -12.19 -9.66
C ASP A 118 -2.69 -10.73 -9.36
N LEU A 119 -1.92 -9.81 -9.94
CA LEU A 119 -2.16 -8.38 -9.73
C LEU A 119 -3.56 -7.96 -10.23
N LEU A 120 -3.92 -8.43 -11.41
CA LEU A 120 -5.24 -8.10 -11.95
C LEU A 120 -6.35 -8.66 -11.07
N GLU A 121 -6.15 -9.87 -10.53
CA GLU A 121 -7.12 -10.45 -9.60
C GLU A 121 -7.25 -9.64 -8.32
N ARG A 122 -6.10 -9.16 -7.76
CA ARG A 122 -6.15 -8.30 -6.57
C ARG A 122 -6.89 -7.01 -6.87
N ALA A 123 -6.61 -6.40 -8.03
CA ALA A 123 -7.30 -5.17 -8.43
C ALA A 123 -8.80 -5.39 -8.56
N ARG A 124 -9.20 -6.54 -9.10
CA ARG A 124 -10.62 -6.86 -9.22
C ARG A 124 -11.27 -7.01 -7.85
N ILE A 125 -10.56 -7.64 -6.91
CA ILE A 125 -11.10 -7.78 -5.55
C ILE A 125 -11.37 -6.41 -4.96
N LEU A 126 -10.46 -5.46 -5.14
CA LEU A 126 -10.70 -4.09 -4.67
C LEU A 126 -11.96 -3.50 -5.29
N GLU A 127 -12.17 -3.74 -6.58
CA GLU A 127 -13.37 -3.24 -7.25
C GLU A 127 -14.63 -3.80 -6.64
N LYS A 128 -14.62 -5.10 -6.32
CA LYS A 128 -15.78 -5.73 -5.70
C LYS A 128 -16.07 -5.16 -4.31
N LYS A 129 -15.05 -4.62 -3.67
CA LYS A 129 -15.19 -3.98 -2.36
C LYS A 129 -15.41 -2.48 -2.47
N LEU A 130 -15.62 -1.99 -3.68
CA LEU A 130 -15.93 -0.59 -3.97
C LEU A 130 -14.77 0.35 -3.60
N ILE A 131 -13.55 -0.14 -3.65
CA ILE A 131 -12.36 0.67 -3.38
C ILE A 131 -11.65 0.97 -4.68
N GLU A 132 -11.39 2.25 -4.94
CA GLU A 132 -10.53 2.66 -6.04
C GLU A 132 -9.20 3.11 -5.47
N HIS A 133 -8.12 2.51 -5.97
CA HIS A 133 -6.77 2.87 -5.55
C HIS A 133 -6.13 3.70 -6.67
N LYS A 134 -6.07 5.00 -6.45
CA LYS A 134 -5.67 5.92 -7.51
C LYS A 134 -4.26 5.69 -8.01
N GLU A 135 -3.37 5.21 -7.15
CA GLU A 135 -1.97 5.03 -7.53
C GLU A 135 -1.74 3.81 -8.41
N LEU A 136 -2.76 3.02 -8.70
CA LEU A 136 -2.60 1.93 -9.66
C LEU A 136 -2.41 2.44 -11.09
N SER A 137 -2.65 3.72 -11.33
CA SER A 137 -2.26 4.31 -12.61
C SER A 137 -0.73 4.43 -12.72
N ARG A 138 -0.02 4.40 -11.60
CA ARG A 138 1.45 4.36 -11.55
C ARG A 138 1.85 3.38 -10.46
N PRO A 139 1.78 2.08 -10.73
CA PRO A 139 1.78 1.09 -9.65
C PRO A 139 3.15 0.74 -9.07
N TRP A 140 4.22 1.30 -9.61
CA TRP A 140 5.58 0.85 -9.33
C TRP A 140 5.93 0.82 -7.84
N LYS A 141 5.45 1.79 -7.06
CA LYS A 141 5.76 1.88 -5.64
C LYS A 141 4.61 1.42 -4.76
N ASN A 142 3.52 0.97 -5.37
CA ASN A 142 2.32 0.65 -4.62
C ASN A 142 1.91 -0.80 -4.74
N VAL A 143 2.78 -1.61 -5.33
CA VAL A 143 2.58 -3.05 -5.45
C VAL A 143 3.87 -3.73 -5.02
N ILE A 144 3.75 -4.65 -4.07
CA ILE A 144 4.87 -5.48 -3.65
C ILE A 144 4.66 -6.87 -4.20
N VAL A 145 5.69 -7.43 -4.82
CA VAL A 145 5.68 -8.79 -5.35
C VAL A 145 6.47 -9.67 -4.40
N SER A 146 5.82 -10.71 -3.89
CA SER A 146 6.44 -11.70 -3.02
C SER A 146 6.21 -13.06 -3.68
N TYR A 147 7.28 -13.59 -4.27
CA TYR A 147 7.16 -14.75 -5.16
C TYR A 147 6.27 -14.36 -6.33
N ASN A 148 5.18 -15.07 -6.59
CA ASN A 148 4.25 -14.70 -7.66
C ASN A 148 2.99 -14.02 -7.13
N ARG A 149 2.97 -13.70 -5.85
CA ARG A 149 1.83 -13.07 -5.22
C ARG A 149 2.06 -11.57 -5.11
N THR A 150 1.01 -10.79 -5.29
CA THR A 150 1.10 -9.34 -5.22
C THR A 150 0.28 -8.81 -4.06
N TYR A 151 0.76 -7.69 -3.51
CA TYR A 151 0.08 -6.96 -2.45
C TYR A 151 -0.02 -5.51 -2.89
N ILE A 152 -1.22 -4.96 -2.81
CA ILE A 152 -1.43 -3.55 -3.10
C ILE A 152 -1.36 -2.79 -1.79
N ILE A 153 -0.47 -1.81 -1.72
CA ILE A 153 -0.17 -1.11 -0.47
C ILE A 153 -0.47 0.37 -0.61
N ASP A 154 -0.46 1.07 0.53
CA ASP A 154 -0.47 2.53 0.59
C ASP A 154 -1.85 3.09 0.21
N TYR A 155 -2.75 3.06 1.17
CA TYR A 155 -4.16 3.42 0.93
C TYR A 155 -4.47 4.87 1.24
N ASP A 156 -3.45 5.74 1.29
CA ASP A 156 -3.67 7.15 1.64
C ASP A 156 -4.48 7.89 0.58
N SER A 157 -4.45 7.46 -0.67
CA SER A 157 -5.23 8.09 -1.74
C SER A 157 -6.39 7.24 -2.21
N ALA A 158 -6.66 6.12 -1.54
CA ALA A 158 -7.78 5.26 -1.92
C ALA A 158 -9.10 5.90 -1.52
N THR A 159 -10.16 5.60 -2.28
CA THR A 159 -11.49 6.13 -2.03
C THR A 159 -12.53 5.05 -2.26
N ILE A 160 -13.71 5.26 -1.68
CA ILE A 160 -14.87 4.41 -1.94
C ILE A 160 -15.62 4.98 -3.13
N LYS A 161 -15.91 4.14 -4.12
CA LYS A 161 -16.65 4.53 -5.31
C LYS A 161 -17.61 3.43 -5.73
N GLU A 162 -18.71 3.82 -6.36
CA GLU A 162 -19.66 2.82 -6.87
C GLU A 162 -19.07 2.00 -8.01
N LYS A 163 -18.25 2.64 -8.86
CA LYS A 163 -17.65 1.96 -10.01
C LYS A 163 -16.14 2.21 -10.01
N PRO A 164 -15.42 1.54 -9.13
CA PRO A 164 -13.98 1.77 -9.09
C PRO A 164 -13.27 1.21 -10.33
N ARG A 165 -12.18 1.85 -10.72
CA ARG A 165 -11.46 1.49 -11.93
C ARG A 165 -10.02 1.12 -11.63
N ASN A 166 -9.82 -0.05 -11.06
CA ASN A 166 -8.46 -0.51 -10.75
C ASN A 166 -7.89 -1.36 -11.87
N VAL A 167 -8.68 -2.31 -12.38
CA VAL A 167 -8.23 -3.17 -13.49
C VAL A 167 -7.97 -2.30 -14.72
N THR A 168 -8.88 -1.37 -15.01
CA THR A 168 -8.72 -0.48 -16.15
C THR A 168 -7.44 0.35 -16.06
N LYS A 169 -7.11 0.85 -14.86
CA LYS A 169 -5.87 1.61 -14.67
C LYS A 169 -4.64 0.77 -15.00
N LEU A 170 -4.62 -0.47 -14.53
CA LEU A 170 -3.50 -1.35 -14.80
C LEU A 170 -3.40 -1.69 -16.30
N LEU A 171 -4.54 -1.96 -16.93
CA LEU A 171 -4.53 -2.27 -18.36
C LEU A 171 -3.99 -1.11 -19.17
N SER A 172 -4.44 0.10 -18.86
CA SER A 172 -4.06 1.27 -19.64
C SER A 172 -2.64 1.71 -19.37
N ASN A 173 -2.23 1.72 -18.10
CA ASN A 173 -0.99 2.40 -17.73
C ASN A 173 0.17 1.45 -17.45
N TYR A 174 -0.11 0.23 -17.01
CA TYR A 174 0.95 -0.73 -16.74
C TYR A 174 1.17 -1.67 -17.92
N LEU A 175 0.08 -2.23 -18.45
CA LEU A 175 0.18 -3.20 -19.53
C LEU A 175 0.11 -2.57 -20.92
N ASN A 176 -0.19 -1.30 -20.98
CA ASN A 176 -0.27 -0.56 -22.25
C ASN A 176 -1.29 -1.19 -23.19
N ARG A 177 -2.40 -1.64 -22.62
CA ARG A 177 -3.51 -2.23 -23.36
C ARG A 177 -4.78 -1.42 -23.11
N ARG A 178 -4.74 -0.18 -23.55
CA ARG A 178 -5.88 0.70 -23.39
C ARG A 178 -7.13 0.16 -24.08
N ASP A 179 -6.93 -0.53 -25.18
CA ASP A 179 -8.04 -1.14 -25.92
C ASP A 179 -8.84 -2.08 -25.01
N LEU A 180 -8.14 -2.94 -24.28
CA LEU A 180 -8.81 -3.87 -23.35
C LEU A 180 -9.38 -3.15 -22.14
N GLY A 181 -8.71 -2.09 -21.70
CA GLY A 181 -9.21 -1.28 -20.59
C GLY A 181 -10.56 -0.69 -20.90
N VAL A 182 -10.72 -0.14 -22.11
CA VAL A 182 -12.01 0.42 -22.52
C VAL A 182 -13.09 -0.65 -22.58
N LYS A 183 -12.80 -1.79 -23.20
CA LYS A 183 -13.76 -2.87 -23.29
C LYS A 183 -14.19 -3.37 -21.93
N TYR A 184 -13.22 -3.55 -21.03
CA TYR A 184 -13.52 -4.05 -19.68
C TYR A 184 -14.36 -3.04 -18.90
N SER A 185 -14.00 -1.76 -18.96
CA SER A 185 -14.73 -0.74 -18.24
C SER A 185 -16.17 -0.58 -18.72
N LYS A 186 -16.43 -0.90 -19.98
CA LYS A 186 -17.78 -0.86 -20.55
C LYS A 186 -18.52 -2.17 -20.41
N SER A 187 -17.93 -3.14 -19.73
CA SER A 187 -18.50 -4.47 -19.56
C SER A 187 -18.72 -5.20 -20.88
N GLU A 188 -17.92 -4.88 -21.88
CA GLU A 188 -17.99 -5.55 -23.17
C GLU A 188 -17.29 -6.90 -23.15
N ILE A 189 -16.38 -7.10 -22.20
CA ILE A 189 -15.73 -8.39 -21.97
C ILE A 189 -15.75 -8.68 -20.48
N THR A 190 -15.78 -9.98 -20.15
CA THR A 190 -15.69 -10.43 -18.76
C THR A 190 -14.24 -10.45 -18.34
N PHE A 191 -14.02 -10.64 -17.03
CA PHE A 191 -12.66 -10.75 -16.53
C PHE A 191 -11.94 -11.96 -17.13
N ASP A 192 -12.64 -13.10 -17.25
CA ASP A 192 -12.04 -14.29 -17.84
C ASP A 192 -11.69 -14.06 -19.30
N GLN A 193 -12.56 -13.37 -20.05
CA GLN A 193 -12.26 -13.04 -21.43
C GLN A 193 -11.08 -12.10 -21.52
N LEU A 194 -10.98 -11.16 -20.59
CA LEU A 194 -9.84 -10.26 -20.53
C LEU A 194 -8.53 -11.02 -20.39
N LEU A 195 -8.48 -11.97 -19.44
CA LEU A 195 -7.27 -12.76 -19.23
C LEU A 195 -6.91 -13.55 -20.48
N SER A 196 -7.92 -14.11 -21.18
CA SER A 196 -7.68 -14.86 -22.40
C SER A 196 -7.09 -13.99 -23.50
N GLN A 197 -7.49 -12.72 -23.55
CA GLN A 197 -6.99 -11.83 -24.60
C GLN A 197 -5.61 -11.25 -24.27
N LEU A 198 -5.22 -11.26 -23.00
CA LEU A 198 -3.90 -10.80 -22.60
C LEU A 198 -2.83 -11.86 -22.81
N PHE A 199 -3.19 -13.11 -22.65
CA PHE A 199 -2.25 -14.23 -22.66
C PHE A 199 -2.83 -15.40 -23.52
#